data_b71e71f574be6a03540e5b8198e49cf3
#
_entry.id   b71e71f574be6a03540e5b8198e49cf3
#
_cell.length_a   1.000
_cell.length_b   1.000
_cell.length_c   1.000
_cell.angle_alpha   90.00
_cell.angle_beta   90.00
_cell.angle_gamma   90.00
#
_symmetry.space_group_name_H-M   'P 1'
#
loop_
_entity.id
_entity.type
_entity.pdbx_description
1 polymer ?
#
loop_
_entity_poly.entity_id
_entity_poly.type
_entity_poly.pdbx_seq_one_letter_code
_entity_poly.pdbx_strand_id
1 'polypeptide(L)'
;MRMAKSVEAAGDPKALDRVLMQIEKQFGKGSIMHMGEFQTAPIAGIPTGSLSLDIALGGNGVPRGRVVELFGPESSGKTTLALHMVAQAQKRGGIAAFIDAEHALDPSWCRRLGVNVENLLISQPDSGEQALEICEMLVNSNAVDIIVIDSVAALTPRAEIEGNIGDQFVGLQARLMSQALRKLTAGIARSHTTVLFINQIRMKIGVMFGNPETTPGGKALKFYSSVRLDVRRIAAIKEGEQVTGSRTRVKVVKNKVAPPFTQAEFDIMYDSGISYEGDLLDLGIALNVVQKSGAWFSYGDVRLGQGRENTRQFLKENADLTAEIEQAVRAKKGLVPVGDAVPADAAPKDAKDAEKAAATAKK
;
A
#
# COMPACT_ATOMS: atom_id res chain seq x y z
N MET A 1 15.68 -57.83 -9.75
CA MET A 1 15.72 -56.86 -10.85
C MET A 1 14.29 -56.59 -11.28
N ARG A 2 13.62 -55.58 -10.69
CA ARG A 2 12.24 -55.17 -11.03
C ARG A 2 12.36 -53.88 -11.85
N MET A 3 12.01 -53.97 -13.12
CA MET A 3 11.93 -52.83 -14.01
C MET A 3 10.80 -51.88 -13.52
N ALA A 4 11.15 -50.63 -13.27
CA ALA A 4 10.19 -49.54 -13.07
C ALA A 4 9.49 -49.24 -14.41
N LYS A 5 8.18 -49.47 -14.48
CA LYS A 5 7.36 -49.02 -15.57
C LYS A 5 7.27 -47.50 -15.49
N SER A 6 7.82 -46.83 -16.50
CA SER A 6 7.57 -45.43 -16.77
C SER A 6 6.08 -45.22 -17.04
N VAL A 7 5.42 -44.40 -16.23
CA VAL A 7 4.04 -43.94 -16.49
C VAL A 7 4.14 -42.85 -17.55
N GLU A 8 3.96 -43.21 -18.81
CA GLU A 8 3.64 -42.30 -19.88
C GLU A 8 2.20 -41.82 -19.69
N ALA A 9 2.05 -40.65 -19.12
CA ALA A 9 0.78 -39.87 -19.21
C ALA A 9 0.85 -38.97 -20.47
N ALA A 10 0.78 -39.57 -21.63
CA ALA A 10 0.60 -38.81 -22.88
C ALA A 10 -0.89 -38.44 -23.03
N GLY A 11 -1.25 -37.25 -22.49
CA GLY A 11 -2.50 -36.60 -22.91
C GLY A 11 -2.40 -36.24 -24.38
N ASP A 12 -3.47 -36.52 -25.17
CA ASP A 12 -3.54 -36.17 -26.59
C ASP A 12 -3.44 -34.62 -26.75
N PRO A 13 -2.34 -34.07 -27.33
CA PRO A 13 -2.21 -32.62 -27.52
C PRO A 13 -3.34 -32.00 -28.27
N LYS A 14 -3.90 -32.71 -29.27
CA LYS A 14 -5.06 -32.26 -30.07
C LYS A 14 -6.36 -32.19 -29.24
N ALA A 15 -6.49 -32.99 -28.19
CA ALA A 15 -7.61 -32.88 -27.28
C ALA A 15 -7.53 -31.64 -26.41
N LEU A 16 -6.32 -31.28 -25.94
CA LEU A 16 -6.06 -30.06 -25.20
C LEU A 16 -6.34 -28.81 -26.05
N ASP A 17 -5.83 -28.76 -27.28
CA ASP A 17 -6.07 -27.64 -28.21
C ASP A 17 -7.55 -27.39 -28.46
N ARG A 18 -8.34 -28.46 -28.64
CA ARG A 18 -9.81 -28.37 -28.80
C ARG A 18 -10.47 -27.75 -27.57
N VAL A 19 -10.05 -28.16 -26.37
CA VAL A 19 -10.58 -27.60 -25.11
C VAL A 19 -10.21 -26.14 -24.95
N LEU A 20 -8.98 -25.76 -25.27
CA LEU A 20 -8.52 -24.35 -25.24
C LEU A 20 -9.37 -23.48 -26.17
N MET A 21 -9.57 -23.92 -27.43
CA MET A 21 -10.44 -23.21 -28.37
C MET A 21 -11.90 -23.12 -27.89
N GLN A 22 -12.42 -24.15 -27.22
CA GLN A 22 -13.78 -24.14 -26.68
C GLN A 22 -13.90 -23.15 -25.52
N ILE A 23 -12.88 -23.06 -24.61
CA ILE A 23 -12.82 -22.09 -23.54
C ILE A 23 -12.79 -20.67 -24.09
N GLU A 24 -11.94 -20.40 -25.09
CA GLU A 24 -11.89 -19.08 -25.72
C GLU A 24 -13.19 -18.68 -26.40
N LYS A 25 -13.85 -19.64 -27.05
CA LYS A 25 -15.17 -19.43 -27.71
C LYS A 25 -16.25 -19.11 -26.68
N GLN A 26 -16.23 -19.77 -25.53
CA GLN A 26 -17.26 -19.63 -24.49
C GLN A 26 -17.03 -18.42 -23.58
N PHE A 27 -15.78 -18.13 -23.20
CA PHE A 27 -15.45 -17.12 -22.20
C PHE A 27 -14.72 -15.89 -22.77
N GLY A 28 -14.41 -15.90 -24.05
CA GLY A 28 -13.69 -14.83 -24.73
C GLY A 28 -12.19 -15.10 -24.89
N LYS A 29 -11.61 -14.43 -25.90
CA LYS A 29 -10.17 -14.53 -26.19
C LYS A 29 -9.32 -14.05 -24.99
N GLY A 30 -8.31 -14.82 -24.63
CA GLY A 30 -7.45 -14.54 -23.47
C GLY A 30 -8.00 -15.04 -22.13
N SER A 31 -9.13 -15.78 -22.09
CA SER A 31 -9.66 -16.43 -20.88
C SER A 31 -8.75 -17.54 -20.35
N ILE A 32 -7.93 -18.10 -21.22
CA ILE A 32 -6.85 -19.03 -20.89
C ILE A 32 -5.64 -18.73 -21.77
N MET A 33 -4.44 -18.81 -21.23
CA MET A 33 -3.19 -18.57 -21.96
C MET A 33 -2.04 -19.33 -21.32
N HIS A 34 -0.98 -19.59 -22.07
CA HIS A 34 0.24 -20.13 -21.51
C HIS A 34 0.95 -19.09 -20.63
N MET A 35 1.52 -19.51 -19.50
CA MET A 35 2.23 -18.61 -18.57
C MET A 35 3.37 -17.84 -19.26
N GLY A 36 4.01 -18.43 -20.28
CA GLY A 36 5.07 -17.75 -21.06
C GLY A 36 4.55 -16.63 -21.97
N GLU A 37 3.27 -16.64 -22.32
CA GLU A 37 2.61 -15.58 -23.09
C GLU A 37 2.06 -14.47 -22.20
N PHE A 38 1.96 -14.74 -20.90
CA PHE A 38 1.55 -13.77 -19.89
C PHE A 38 2.70 -12.80 -19.64
N GLN A 39 2.73 -11.71 -20.38
CA GLN A 39 3.66 -10.62 -20.10
C GLN A 39 3.30 -9.99 -18.76
N THR A 40 3.98 -10.40 -17.71
CA THR A 40 3.92 -9.73 -16.42
C THR A 40 4.68 -8.42 -16.53
N ALA A 41 3.99 -7.34 -16.93
CA ALA A 41 4.54 -6.02 -16.72
C ALA A 41 4.87 -5.86 -15.21
N PRO A 42 5.97 -5.22 -14.84
CA PRO A 42 6.25 -4.93 -13.45
C PRO A 42 5.04 -4.25 -12.81
N ILE A 43 4.58 -4.77 -11.67
CA ILE A 43 3.42 -4.20 -10.98
C ILE A 43 3.81 -2.78 -10.56
N ALA A 44 3.17 -1.79 -11.14
CA ALA A 44 3.33 -0.41 -10.73
C ALA A 44 2.93 -0.26 -9.26
N GLY A 45 3.61 0.62 -8.54
CA GLY A 45 3.36 0.85 -7.13
C GLY A 45 3.13 2.32 -6.81
N ILE A 46 2.62 2.56 -5.61
CA ILE A 46 2.51 3.88 -5.00
C ILE A 46 3.60 3.97 -3.93
N PRO A 47 4.54 4.92 -4.00
CA PRO A 47 5.56 5.09 -2.98
C PRO A 47 4.95 5.33 -1.60
N THR A 48 5.65 4.86 -0.59
CA THR A 48 5.19 4.99 0.79
C THR A 48 5.58 6.31 1.46
N GLY A 49 6.50 7.06 0.85
CA GLY A 49 7.15 8.22 1.46
C GLY A 49 8.41 7.86 2.23
N SER A 50 8.74 6.57 2.33
CA SER A 50 9.98 6.04 2.90
C SER A 50 10.66 5.15 1.86
N LEU A 51 11.88 5.51 1.45
CA LEU A 51 12.63 4.74 0.45
C LEU A 51 13.02 3.36 0.98
N SER A 52 13.34 3.25 2.27
CA SER A 52 13.66 1.97 2.91
C SER A 52 12.45 1.02 2.89
N LEU A 53 11.24 1.53 3.10
CA LEU A 53 10.03 0.72 3.02
C LEU A 53 9.69 0.36 1.57
N ASP A 54 9.88 1.28 0.61
CA ASP A 54 9.69 0.99 -0.80
C ASP A 54 10.62 -0.14 -1.27
N ILE A 55 11.90 -0.11 -0.85
CA ILE A 55 12.87 -1.17 -1.10
C ILE A 55 12.44 -2.49 -0.45
N ALA A 56 11.96 -2.45 0.79
CA ALA A 56 11.47 -3.63 1.51
C ALA A 56 10.23 -4.25 0.84
N LEU A 57 9.47 -3.45 0.08
CA LEU A 57 8.31 -3.89 -0.69
C LEU A 57 8.65 -4.40 -2.11
N GLY A 58 9.89 -4.30 -2.54
CA GLY A 58 10.35 -4.71 -3.87
C GLY A 58 10.70 -3.55 -4.80
N GLY A 59 10.80 -2.32 -4.26
CA GLY A 59 11.34 -1.14 -4.94
C GLY A 59 10.31 -0.13 -5.46
N ASN A 60 9.04 -0.51 -5.56
CA ASN A 60 7.99 0.34 -6.17
C ASN A 60 6.94 0.87 -5.17
N GLY A 61 7.12 0.60 -3.86
CA GLY A 61 6.14 0.92 -2.84
C GLY A 61 4.98 -0.08 -2.77
N VAL A 62 3.77 0.36 -2.37
CA VAL A 62 2.60 -0.53 -2.29
C VAL A 62 2.03 -0.82 -3.67
N PRO A 63 1.67 -2.08 -3.97
CA PRO A 63 1.27 -2.49 -5.32
C PRO A 63 -0.11 -1.92 -5.70
N ARG A 64 -0.23 -1.42 -6.95
CA ARG A 64 -1.52 -1.06 -7.54
C ARG A 64 -2.37 -2.29 -7.81
N GLY A 65 -3.70 -2.11 -7.79
CA GLY A 65 -4.64 -3.20 -8.03
C GLY A 65 -4.66 -4.28 -6.94
N ARG A 66 -4.30 -3.91 -5.71
CA ARG A 66 -4.19 -4.86 -4.60
C ARG A 66 -4.78 -4.32 -3.31
N VAL A 67 -5.19 -5.26 -2.45
CA VAL A 67 -5.55 -4.99 -1.06
C VAL A 67 -4.28 -5.00 -0.22
N VAL A 68 -4.09 -3.94 0.57
CA VAL A 68 -2.98 -3.77 1.51
C VAL A 68 -3.55 -3.58 2.91
N GLU A 69 -2.95 -4.20 3.92
CA GLU A 69 -3.31 -4.00 5.33
C GLU A 69 -2.14 -3.39 6.10
N LEU A 70 -2.37 -2.23 6.73
CA LEU A 70 -1.50 -1.66 7.76
C LEU A 70 -2.08 -2.01 9.12
N PHE A 71 -1.31 -2.66 9.98
CA PHE A 71 -1.78 -2.97 11.32
C PHE A 71 -0.67 -2.72 12.35
N GLY A 72 -1.06 -2.47 13.58
CA GLY A 72 -0.13 -2.19 14.66
C GLY A 72 -0.83 -1.58 15.87
N PRO A 73 -0.09 -1.35 16.96
CA PRO A 73 -0.60 -0.67 18.15
C PRO A 73 -1.12 0.74 17.82
N GLU A 74 -1.87 1.30 18.73
CA GLU A 74 -2.27 2.70 18.69
C GLU A 74 -1.03 3.61 18.69
N SER A 75 -1.14 4.78 18.05
CA SER A 75 -0.05 5.78 17.95
C SER A 75 1.27 5.25 17.34
N SER A 76 1.21 4.18 16.55
CA SER A 76 2.39 3.62 15.85
C SER A 76 2.71 4.31 14.52
N GLY A 77 1.88 5.25 14.04
CA GLY A 77 2.08 5.98 12.79
C GLY A 77 1.38 5.39 11.57
N LYS A 78 0.38 4.52 11.74
CA LYS A 78 -0.37 3.89 10.63
C LYS A 78 -1.06 4.90 9.73
N THR A 79 -1.87 5.78 10.31
CA THR A 79 -2.58 6.84 9.58
C THR A 79 -1.60 7.81 8.91
N THR A 80 -0.52 8.19 9.60
CA THR A 80 0.54 9.03 9.02
C THR A 80 1.16 8.37 7.78
N LEU A 81 1.51 7.08 7.87
CA LEU A 81 2.06 6.33 6.74
C LEU A 81 1.05 6.23 5.58
N ALA A 82 -0.23 6.00 5.87
CA ALA A 82 -1.29 5.97 4.85
C ALA A 82 -1.46 7.33 4.16
N LEU A 83 -1.43 8.43 4.91
CA LEU A 83 -1.51 9.79 4.37
C LEU A 83 -0.30 10.15 3.51
N HIS A 84 0.91 9.68 3.84
CA HIS A 84 2.06 9.80 2.95
C HIS A 84 1.85 9.07 1.62
N MET A 85 1.28 7.85 1.64
CA MET A 85 0.94 7.13 0.40
C MET A 85 -0.11 7.89 -0.43
N VAL A 86 -1.11 8.50 0.22
CA VAL A 86 -2.08 9.39 -0.44
C VAL A 86 -1.39 10.58 -1.10
N ALA A 87 -0.51 11.27 -0.38
CA ALA A 87 0.26 12.39 -0.91
C ALA A 87 1.14 11.98 -2.10
N GLN A 88 1.78 10.80 -2.03
CA GLN A 88 2.59 10.28 -3.14
C GLN A 88 1.73 9.89 -4.36
N ALA A 89 0.53 9.36 -4.18
CA ALA A 89 -0.40 9.10 -5.27
C ALA A 89 -0.82 10.41 -5.96
N GLN A 90 -1.19 11.42 -5.18
CA GLN A 90 -1.59 12.75 -5.70
C GLN A 90 -0.44 13.48 -6.40
N LYS A 91 0.80 13.41 -5.88
CA LYS A 91 2.00 13.97 -6.54
C LYS A 91 2.25 13.39 -7.93
N ARG A 92 1.79 12.18 -8.19
CA ARG A 92 1.86 11.49 -9.49
C ARG A 92 0.61 11.72 -10.35
N GLY A 93 -0.24 12.68 -10.00
CA GLY A 93 -1.48 13.01 -10.71
C GLY A 93 -2.64 12.04 -10.44
N GLY A 94 -2.48 11.13 -9.47
CA GLY A 94 -3.52 10.16 -9.11
C GLY A 94 -4.62 10.75 -8.22
N ILE A 95 -5.79 10.12 -8.26
CA ILE A 95 -6.95 10.46 -7.42
C ILE A 95 -6.94 9.57 -6.19
N ALA A 96 -7.13 10.20 -5.02
CA ALA A 96 -7.15 9.52 -3.73
C ALA A 96 -8.50 9.71 -3.02
N ALA A 97 -8.94 8.68 -2.31
CA ALA A 97 -10.10 8.72 -1.43
C ALA A 97 -9.74 8.24 -0.03
N PHE A 98 -10.35 8.85 0.97
CA PHE A 98 -10.19 8.49 2.39
C PHE A 98 -11.57 8.25 3.01
N ILE A 99 -11.80 7.03 3.47
CA ILE A 99 -13.01 6.61 4.17
C ILE A 99 -12.67 6.62 5.66
N ASP A 100 -13.08 7.69 6.34
CA ASP A 100 -12.79 7.98 7.74
C ASP A 100 -13.92 7.46 8.63
N ALA A 101 -13.85 6.18 8.99
CA ALA A 101 -14.82 5.56 9.89
C ALA A 101 -14.56 5.89 11.38
N GLU A 102 -13.41 6.44 11.73
CA GLU A 102 -13.09 6.92 13.09
C GLU A 102 -13.49 8.38 13.30
N HIS A 103 -13.84 9.13 12.24
CA HIS A 103 -14.16 10.56 12.26
C HIS A 103 -13.07 11.42 12.91
N ALA A 104 -11.81 11.06 12.65
CA ALA A 104 -10.64 11.64 13.33
C ALA A 104 -9.63 12.30 12.38
N LEU A 105 -9.94 12.42 11.08
CA LEU A 105 -9.02 12.99 10.11
C LEU A 105 -8.87 14.50 10.30
N ASP A 106 -7.64 14.97 10.56
CA ASP A 106 -7.30 16.39 10.67
C ASP A 106 -6.78 16.94 9.32
N PRO A 107 -7.51 17.87 8.66
CA PRO A 107 -7.07 18.48 7.40
C PRO A 107 -5.76 19.26 7.54
N SER A 108 -5.47 19.85 8.70
CA SER A 108 -4.23 20.59 8.91
C SER A 108 -3.02 19.66 8.97
N TRP A 109 -3.18 18.49 9.57
CA TRP A 109 -2.18 17.44 9.54
C TRP A 109 -1.98 16.89 8.13
N CYS A 110 -3.05 16.63 7.39
CA CYS A 110 -2.98 16.20 6.00
C CYS A 110 -2.13 17.16 5.13
N ARG A 111 -2.36 18.48 5.24
CA ARG A 111 -1.57 19.48 4.51
C ARG A 111 -0.10 19.45 4.88
N ARG A 112 0.24 19.27 6.17
CA ARG A 112 1.63 19.16 6.61
C ARG A 112 2.35 17.93 6.05
N LEU A 113 1.63 16.84 5.82
CA LEU A 113 2.16 15.63 5.18
C LEU A 113 2.22 15.73 3.64
N GLY A 114 1.79 16.87 3.07
CA GLY A 114 1.82 17.10 1.63
C GLY A 114 0.61 16.55 0.88
N VAL A 115 -0.48 16.22 1.57
CA VAL A 115 -1.75 15.85 0.96
C VAL A 115 -2.42 17.09 0.41
N ASN A 116 -2.83 17.05 -0.85
CA ASN A 116 -3.72 18.06 -1.43
C ASN A 116 -5.15 17.79 -0.94
N VAL A 117 -5.56 18.50 0.12
CA VAL A 117 -6.86 18.30 0.76
C VAL A 117 -8.03 18.76 -0.10
N GLU A 118 -7.81 19.71 -1.02
CA GLU A 118 -8.83 20.22 -1.94
C GLU A 118 -9.23 19.15 -2.97
N ASN A 119 -8.31 18.23 -3.29
CA ASN A 119 -8.55 17.15 -4.25
C ASN A 119 -8.68 15.77 -3.58
N LEU A 120 -8.69 15.70 -2.25
CA LEU A 120 -8.91 14.46 -1.52
C LEU A 120 -10.40 14.18 -1.39
N LEU A 121 -10.87 13.06 -1.93
CA LEU A 121 -12.23 12.59 -1.68
C LEU A 121 -12.31 12.05 -0.25
N ILE A 122 -13.24 12.59 0.55
CA ILE A 122 -13.46 12.12 1.92
C ILE A 122 -14.88 11.60 2.09
N SER A 123 -15.03 10.51 2.83
CA SER A 123 -16.33 9.97 3.26
C SER A 123 -16.26 9.59 4.72
N GLN A 124 -17.31 9.92 5.47
CA GLN A 124 -17.48 9.56 6.89
C GLN A 124 -18.77 8.75 7.02
N PRO A 125 -18.70 7.42 6.80
CA PRO A 125 -19.88 6.55 6.77
C PRO A 125 -20.39 6.25 8.18
N ASP A 126 -21.71 6.09 8.30
CA ASP A 126 -22.37 5.74 9.56
C ASP A 126 -22.28 4.25 9.90
N SER A 127 -22.02 3.38 8.91
CA SER A 127 -21.93 1.93 9.11
C SER A 127 -20.84 1.29 8.27
N GLY A 128 -20.42 0.09 8.67
CA GLY A 128 -19.43 -0.71 7.93
C GLY A 128 -19.91 -1.10 6.53
N GLU A 129 -21.21 -1.38 6.37
CA GLU A 129 -21.82 -1.66 5.06
C GLU A 129 -21.68 -0.46 4.13
N GLN A 130 -22.04 0.73 4.59
CA GLN A 130 -21.95 1.98 3.82
C GLN A 130 -20.49 2.27 3.42
N ALA A 131 -19.53 2.13 4.33
CA ALA A 131 -18.11 2.31 4.04
C ALA A 131 -17.63 1.40 2.91
N LEU A 132 -18.00 0.13 2.96
CA LEU A 132 -17.56 -0.89 1.99
C LEU A 132 -18.30 -0.77 0.64
N GLU A 133 -19.57 -0.34 0.64
CA GLU A 133 -20.33 -0.02 -0.57
C GLU A 133 -19.74 1.21 -1.30
N ILE A 134 -19.41 2.27 -0.57
CA ILE A 134 -18.72 3.45 -1.12
C ILE A 134 -17.36 3.04 -1.73
N CYS A 135 -16.59 2.22 -1.01
CA CYS A 135 -15.35 1.67 -1.53
C CYS A 135 -15.58 0.87 -2.83
N GLU A 136 -16.61 0.02 -2.90
CA GLU A 136 -16.97 -0.76 -4.09
C GLU A 136 -17.32 0.16 -5.28
N MET A 137 -18.10 1.20 -5.06
CA MET A 137 -18.47 2.18 -6.10
C MET A 137 -17.23 2.93 -6.63
N LEU A 138 -16.34 3.38 -5.74
CA LEU A 138 -15.09 4.06 -6.11
C LEU A 138 -14.16 3.13 -6.91
N VAL A 139 -14.00 1.88 -6.49
CA VAL A 139 -13.22 0.86 -7.24
C VAL A 139 -13.82 0.61 -8.63
N ASN A 140 -15.13 0.46 -8.73
CA ASN A 140 -15.81 0.19 -10.00
C ASN A 140 -15.82 1.40 -10.96
N SER A 141 -15.56 2.60 -10.47
CA SER A 141 -15.41 3.80 -11.32
C SER A 141 -14.15 3.76 -12.19
N ASN A 142 -13.15 2.95 -11.86
CA ASN A 142 -11.81 2.88 -12.46
C ASN A 142 -11.05 4.23 -12.47
N ALA A 143 -11.48 5.20 -11.65
CA ALA A 143 -10.92 6.56 -11.65
C ALA A 143 -10.03 6.83 -10.42
N VAL A 144 -10.05 5.97 -9.40
CA VAL A 144 -9.35 6.22 -8.12
C VAL A 144 -8.12 5.33 -8.01
N ASP A 145 -6.97 5.92 -7.70
CA ASP A 145 -5.69 5.22 -7.58
C ASP A 145 -5.48 4.56 -6.22
N ILE A 146 -5.90 5.26 -5.16
CA ILE A 146 -5.77 4.77 -3.79
C ILE A 146 -7.02 5.10 -2.98
N ILE A 147 -7.52 4.13 -2.23
CA ILE A 147 -8.59 4.28 -1.24
C ILE A 147 -8.04 3.84 0.11
N VAL A 148 -8.10 4.70 1.11
CA VAL A 148 -7.75 4.38 2.49
C VAL A 148 -9.04 4.20 3.29
N ILE A 149 -9.11 3.14 4.12
CA ILE A 149 -10.20 2.90 5.08
C ILE A 149 -9.59 2.91 6.48
N ASP A 150 -9.91 3.92 7.27
CA ASP A 150 -9.42 4.11 8.66
C ASP A 150 -10.58 4.15 9.64
N SER A 151 -10.78 3.14 10.44
CA SER A 151 -10.09 1.86 10.46
C SER A 151 -11.10 0.70 10.41
N VAL A 152 -10.58 -0.51 10.11
CA VAL A 152 -11.42 -1.73 10.14
C VAL A 152 -12.09 -1.92 11.49
N ALA A 153 -11.43 -1.52 12.59
CA ALA A 153 -11.98 -1.63 13.93
C ALA A 153 -13.27 -0.80 14.14
N ALA A 154 -13.41 0.29 13.39
CA ALA A 154 -14.55 1.21 13.44
C ALA A 154 -15.69 0.84 12.45
N LEU A 155 -15.48 -0.17 11.58
CA LEU A 155 -16.52 -0.65 10.67
C LEU A 155 -17.58 -1.45 11.43
N THR A 156 -18.50 -0.73 12.09
CA THR A 156 -19.60 -1.33 12.85
C THR A 156 -20.71 -1.76 11.90
N PRO A 157 -21.14 -3.04 11.92
CA PRO A 157 -22.28 -3.51 11.14
C PRO A 157 -23.57 -2.75 11.51
N ARG A 158 -24.42 -2.45 10.53
CA ARG A 158 -25.69 -1.75 10.74
C ARG A 158 -26.55 -2.42 11.79
N ALA A 159 -26.65 -3.75 11.77
CA ALA A 159 -27.42 -4.50 12.75
C ALA A 159 -26.91 -4.33 14.19
N GLU A 160 -25.62 -4.04 14.36
CA GLU A 160 -25.03 -3.73 15.68
C GLU A 160 -25.37 -2.31 16.13
N ILE A 161 -25.44 -1.37 15.18
CA ILE A 161 -25.82 0.04 15.44
C ILE A 161 -27.31 0.14 15.81
N GLU A 162 -28.16 -0.62 15.14
CA GLU A 162 -29.61 -0.65 15.36
C GLU A 162 -30.02 -1.47 16.59
N GLY A 163 -29.12 -2.30 17.15
CA GLY A 163 -29.33 -3.11 18.33
C GLY A 163 -29.25 -2.32 19.63
N ASN A 164 -29.62 -2.98 20.73
CA ASN A 164 -29.52 -2.38 22.05
C ASN A 164 -28.13 -2.52 22.65
N ILE A 165 -27.75 -1.58 23.53
CA ILE A 165 -26.49 -1.66 24.28
C ILE A 165 -26.54 -2.92 25.17
N GLY A 166 -25.56 -3.82 24.93
CA GLY A 166 -25.48 -5.10 25.66
C GLY A 166 -25.85 -6.31 24.81
N ASP A 167 -26.42 -6.13 23.62
CA ASP A 167 -26.69 -7.22 22.70
C ASP A 167 -25.36 -7.84 22.19
N GLN A 168 -25.37 -9.16 21.96
CA GLN A 168 -24.20 -9.88 21.51
C GLN A 168 -24.24 -10.11 20.01
N PHE A 169 -23.37 -9.41 19.26
CA PHE A 169 -23.27 -9.49 17.79
C PHE A 169 -22.01 -10.26 17.35
N VAL A 170 -21.90 -11.51 17.77
CA VAL A 170 -20.70 -12.32 17.53
C VAL A 170 -20.47 -12.54 16.04
N GLY A 171 -19.32 -12.06 15.53
CA GLY A 171 -18.83 -12.38 14.20
C GLY A 171 -19.50 -11.62 13.05
N LEU A 172 -20.40 -10.67 13.28
CA LEU A 172 -21.03 -9.88 12.21
C LEU A 172 -19.99 -9.11 11.40
N GLN A 173 -19.07 -8.38 12.03
CA GLN A 173 -18.00 -7.65 11.37
C GLN A 173 -17.12 -8.57 10.53
N ALA A 174 -16.78 -9.77 11.02
CA ALA A 174 -15.98 -10.74 10.27
C ALA A 174 -16.71 -11.28 9.04
N ARG A 175 -18.04 -11.46 9.10
CA ARG A 175 -18.88 -11.85 7.96
C ARG A 175 -18.95 -10.73 6.94
N LEU A 176 -19.19 -9.49 7.38
CA LEU A 176 -19.22 -8.29 6.55
C LEU A 176 -17.90 -8.13 5.77
N MET A 177 -16.76 -8.17 6.45
CA MET A 177 -15.44 -8.10 5.83
C MET A 177 -15.19 -9.23 4.83
N SER A 178 -15.61 -10.45 5.16
CA SER A 178 -15.44 -11.61 4.26
C SER A 178 -16.27 -11.47 2.99
N GLN A 179 -17.49 -10.96 3.09
CA GLN A 179 -18.39 -10.72 1.97
C GLN A 179 -17.87 -9.59 1.07
N ALA A 180 -17.49 -8.45 1.68
CA ALA A 180 -17.00 -7.29 0.96
C ALA A 180 -15.71 -7.59 0.20
N LEU A 181 -14.70 -8.20 0.87
CA LEU A 181 -13.42 -8.51 0.22
C LEU A 181 -13.57 -9.51 -0.94
N ARG A 182 -14.53 -10.44 -0.87
CA ARG A 182 -14.84 -11.34 -1.97
C ARG A 182 -15.35 -10.58 -3.18
N LYS A 183 -16.20 -9.57 -3.00
CA LYS A 183 -16.71 -8.72 -4.08
C LYS A 183 -15.63 -7.77 -4.62
N LEU A 184 -14.91 -7.10 -3.72
CA LEU A 184 -13.95 -6.06 -4.06
C LEU A 184 -12.72 -6.57 -4.82
N THR A 185 -12.23 -7.78 -4.52
CA THR A 185 -10.92 -8.25 -5.01
C THR A 185 -10.80 -8.25 -6.53
N ALA A 186 -11.83 -8.70 -7.24
CA ALA A 186 -11.82 -8.74 -8.70
C ALA A 186 -11.90 -7.33 -9.33
N GLY A 187 -12.70 -6.43 -8.74
CA GLY A 187 -12.79 -5.02 -9.13
C GLY A 187 -11.47 -4.29 -8.93
N ILE A 188 -10.87 -4.43 -7.75
CA ILE A 188 -9.58 -3.84 -7.37
C ILE A 188 -8.47 -4.22 -8.37
N ALA A 189 -8.41 -5.51 -8.77
CA ALA A 189 -7.40 -5.97 -9.72
C ALA A 189 -7.60 -5.35 -11.13
N ARG A 190 -8.86 -5.18 -11.56
CA ARG A 190 -9.18 -4.58 -12.88
C ARG A 190 -9.01 -3.08 -12.93
N SER A 191 -9.40 -2.38 -11.87
CA SER A 191 -9.31 -0.92 -11.78
C SER A 191 -7.89 -0.41 -11.48
N HIS A 192 -6.95 -1.31 -11.14
CA HIS A 192 -5.62 -0.96 -10.63
C HIS A 192 -5.65 -0.05 -9.39
N THR A 193 -6.78 0.06 -8.69
CA THR A 193 -6.93 0.80 -7.44
C THR A 193 -6.21 0.07 -6.31
N THR A 194 -5.43 0.77 -5.51
CA THR A 194 -4.91 0.24 -4.24
C THR A 194 -5.92 0.49 -3.13
N VAL A 195 -6.39 -0.56 -2.46
CA VAL A 195 -7.26 -0.39 -1.28
C VAL A 195 -6.46 -0.71 -0.03
N LEU A 196 -6.26 0.31 0.80
CA LEU A 196 -5.45 0.27 2.01
C LEU A 196 -6.37 0.24 3.24
N PHE A 197 -6.34 -0.86 3.97
CA PHE A 197 -7.05 -1.01 5.24
C PHE A 197 -6.11 -0.73 6.41
N ILE A 198 -6.47 0.22 7.24
CA ILE A 198 -5.81 0.44 8.54
C ILE A 198 -6.51 -0.42 9.58
N ASN A 199 -5.73 -1.12 10.42
CA ASN A 199 -6.27 -2.02 11.41
C ASN A 199 -5.54 -1.87 12.75
N GLN A 200 -6.25 -2.11 13.83
CA GLN A 200 -5.72 -2.09 15.18
C GLN A 200 -5.29 -3.51 15.60
N ILE A 201 -4.52 -3.62 16.67
CA ILE A 201 -4.21 -4.89 17.33
C ILE A 201 -5.12 -5.06 18.54
N ARG A 202 -5.59 -6.27 18.74
CA ARG A 202 -6.29 -6.73 19.94
C ARG A 202 -5.57 -7.94 20.49
N MET A 203 -5.63 -8.11 21.81
CA MET A 203 -5.07 -9.26 22.49
C MET A 203 -6.14 -10.33 22.71
N LYS A 204 -5.84 -11.57 22.30
CA LYS A 204 -6.69 -12.71 22.61
C LYS A 204 -6.51 -13.12 24.07
N ILE A 205 -7.61 -13.23 24.79
CA ILE A 205 -7.62 -13.72 26.17
C ILE A 205 -7.38 -15.24 26.15
N GLY A 206 -6.59 -15.75 27.11
CA GLY A 206 -6.38 -17.19 27.31
C GLY A 206 -5.32 -17.86 26.40
N VAL A 207 -4.57 -17.09 25.61
CA VAL A 207 -3.44 -17.62 24.83
C VAL A 207 -2.19 -17.68 25.71
N MET A 208 -1.87 -18.87 26.23
CA MET A 208 -0.69 -19.09 27.08
C MET A 208 0.61 -19.29 26.26
N PHE A 209 0.51 -19.76 25.00
CA PHE A 209 1.66 -20.01 24.12
C PHE A 209 1.41 -19.44 22.73
N GLY A 210 2.48 -18.92 22.11
CA GLY A 210 2.42 -18.28 20.79
C GLY A 210 2.07 -16.79 20.86
N ASN A 211 1.74 -16.19 19.71
CA ASN A 211 1.42 -14.74 19.62
C ASN A 211 -0.07 -14.50 19.91
N PRO A 212 -0.42 -13.81 21.01
CA PRO A 212 -1.80 -13.49 21.35
C PRO A 212 -2.40 -12.38 20.49
N GLU A 213 -1.58 -11.65 19.71
CA GLU A 213 -2.04 -10.51 18.92
C GLU A 213 -2.95 -10.96 17.77
N THR A 214 -4.03 -10.25 17.60
CA THR A 214 -5.00 -10.44 16.51
C THR A 214 -5.51 -9.09 16.02
N THR A 215 -6.07 -9.07 14.80
CA THR A 215 -6.69 -7.88 14.24
C THR A 215 -8.21 -8.06 14.17
N PRO A 216 -9.03 -6.99 14.40
CA PRO A 216 -10.47 -6.97 14.13
C PRO A 216 -10.84 -7.33 12.69
N GLY A 217 -12.12 -7.61 12.44
CA GLY A 217 -12.60 -7.97 11.10
C GLY A 217 -12.34 -9.43 10.70
N GLY A 218 -11.93 -10.28 11.64
CA GLY A 218 -11.72 -11.72 11.42
C GLY A 218 -10.45 -12.05 10.64
N LYS A 219 -10.50 -13.15 9.86
CA LYS A 219 -9.34 -13.63 9.09
C LYS A 219 -9.34 -13.16 7.63
N ALA A 220 -10.38 -12.51 7.14
CA ALA A 220 -10.56 -12.20 5.73
C ALA A 220 -9.41 -11.36 5.16
N LEU A 221 -9.04 -10.24 5.81
CA LEU A 221 -7.90 -9.43 5.40
C LEU A 221 -6.58 -10.20 5.34
N LYS A 222 -6.35 -11.13 6.27
CA LYS A 222 -5.13 -11.97 6.27
C LYS A 222 -5.01 -12.82 4.99
N PHE A 223 -6.13 -13.23 4.41
CA PHE A 223 -6.14 -14.02 3.17
C PHE A 223 -6.17 -13.15 1.92
N TYR A 224 -7.04 -12.13 1.87
CA TYR A 224 -7.27 -11.31 0.68
C TYR A 224 -6.16 -10.27 0.44
N SER A 225 -5.54 -9.70 1.48
CA SER A 225 -4.44 -8.76 1.29
C SER A 225 -3.26 -9.39 0.55
N SER A 226 -2.70 -8.64 -0.39
CA SER A 226 -1.44 -8.99 -1.07
C SER A 226 -0.23 -8.57 -0.26
N VAL A 227 -0.34 -7.47 0.47
CA VAL A 227 0.70 -6.94 1.36
C VAL A 227 0.11 -6.72 2.74
N ARG A 228 0.86 -7.06 3.79
CA ARG A 228 0.53 -6.78 5.20
C ARG A 228 1.74 -6.20 5.89
N LEU A 229 1.56 -5.04 6.51
CA LEU A 229 2.60 -4.26 7.16
C LEU A 229 2.28 -4.11 8.66
N ASP A 230 3.19 -4.62 9.50
CA ASP A 230 3.15 -4.46 10.95
C ASP A 230 3.95 -3.21 11.32
N VAL A 231 3.26 -2.16 11.76
CA VAL A 231 3.83 -0.83 12.06
C VAL A 231 3.99 -0.67 13.55
N ARG A 232 5.23 -0.46 14.00
CA ARG A 232 5.61 -0.37 15.42
C ARG A 232 6.48 0.84 15.70
N ARG A 233 6.11 1.63 16.69
CA ARG A 233 7.02 2.61 17.29
C ARG A 233 8.07 1.85 18.14
N ILE A 234 9.35 2.12 17.90
CA ILE A 234 10.46 1.44 18.61
C ILE A 234 11.25 2.36 19.53
N ALA A 235 11.28 3.67 19.25
CA ALA A 235 11.95 4.64 20.09
C ALA A 235 11.32 6.04 19.96
N ALA A 236 11.51 6.90 20.92
CA ALA A 236 11.21 8.32 20.82
C ALA A 236 12.43 9.09 20.29
N ILE A 237 12.20 10.06 19.41
CA ILE A 237 13.21 11.02 18.97
C ILE A 237 13.06 12.25 19.85
N LYS A 238 14.16 12.71 20.42
CA LYS A 238 14.17 13.85 21.33
C LYS A 238 15.15 14.92 20.84
N GLU A 239 14.76 16.16 21.02
CA GLU A 239 15.63 17.32 20.87
C GLU A 239 15.68 18.03 22.24
N GLY A 240 16.80 17.86 22.94
CA GLY A 240 16.88 18.19 24.37
C GLY A 240 15.91 17.31 25.19
N GLU A 241 15.00 17.97 25.93
CA GLU A 241 13.96 17.27 26.70
C GLU A 241 12.66 17.02 25.92
N GLN A 242 12.48 17.71 24.79
CA GLN A 242 11.26 17.62 24.00
C GLN A 242 11.26 16.41 23.08
N VAL A 243 10.15 15.67 23.06
CA VAL A 243 9.94 14.58 22.10
C VAL A 243 9.42 15.17 20.78
N THR A 244 10.23 15.12 19.73
CA THR A 244 9.94 15.72 18.41
C THR A 244 9.46 14.70 17.39
N GLY A 245 9.63 13.40 17.68
CA GLY A 245 9.24 12.35 16.73
C GLY A 245 9.34 10.95 17.31
N SER A 246 9.21 9.98 16.45
CA SER A 246 9.37 8.57 16.79
C SER A 246 10.12 7.80 15.71
N ARG A 247 11.02 6.92 16.11
CA ARG A 247 11.59 5.87 15.26
C ARG A 247 10.54 4.78 15.10
N THR A 248 10.18 4.49 13.87
CA THR A 248 9.14 3.51 13.52
C THR A 248 9.76 2.36 12.74
N ARG A 249 9.40 1.14 13.10
CA ARG A 249 9.73 -0.07 12.36
C ARG A 249 8.49 -0.60 11.66
N VAL A 250 8.61 -0.91 10.38
CA VAL A 250 7.58 -1.57 9.58
C VAL A 250 8.10 -2.92 9.12
N LYS A 251 7.42 -4.00 9.53
CA LYS A 251 7.70 -5.36 9.07
C LYS A 251 6.74 -5.76 7.97
N VAL A 252 7.27 -6.23 6.85
CA VAL A 252 6.50 -6.80 5.75
C VAL A 252 6.19 -8.27 6.09
N VAL A 253 5.07 -8.50 6.78
CA VAL A 253 4.72 -9.86 7.26
C VAL A 253 4.05 -10.72 6.18
N LYS A 254 3.59 -10.10 5.11
CA LYS A 254 3.08 -10.76 3.90
C LYS A 254 3.36 -9.89 2.68
N ASN A 255 3.84 -10.51 1.61
CA ASN A 255 3.99 -9.86 0.32
C ASN A 255 3.82 -10.92 -0.78
N LYS A 256 2.91 -10.65 -1.75
CA LYS A 256 2.66 -11.50 -2.90
C LYS A 256 3.33 -10.99 -4.19
N VAL A 257 3.98 -9.83 -4.12
CA VAL A 257 4.62 -9.18 -5.30
C VAL A 257 6.14 -9.11 -5.18
N ALA A 258 6.69 -9.36 -3.98
CA ALA A 258 8.12 -9.40 -3.70
C ALA A 258 8.38 -10.35 -2.50
N PRO A 259 9.63 -10.68 -2.17
CA PRO A 259 9.96 -11.49 -0.99
C PRO A 259 9.42 -10.87 0.30
N PRO A 260 8.67 -11.63 1.13
CA PRO A 260 8.18 -11.17 2.43
C PRO A 260 9.27 -11.23 3.51
N PHE A 261 8.90 -10.84 4.74
CA PHE A 261 9.70 -10.86 5.97
C PHE A 261 10.88 -9.90 6.00
N THR A 262 10.86 -8.92 5.11
CA THR A 262 11.73 -7.73 5.15
C THR A 262 11.24 -6.73 6.18
N GLN A 263 12.09 -5.76 6.54
CA GLN A 263 11.72 -4.67 7.43
C GLN A 263 12.39 -3.38 7.01
N ALA A 264 11.75 -2.27 7.35
CA ALA A 264 12.27 -0.91 7.21
C ALA A 264 12.17 -0.17 8.55
N GLU A 265 13.11 0.72 8.81
CA GLU A 265 13.08 1.60 9.97
C GLU A 265 13.34 3.02 9.52
N PHE A 266 12.46 3.93 9.88
CA PHE A 266 12.54 5.34 9.55
C PHE A 266 11.95 6.20 10.66
N ASP A 267 12.21 7.49 10.59
CA ASP A 267 11.73 8.46 11.56
C ASP A 267 10.41 9.08 11.10
N ILE A 268 9.45 9.20 12.01
CA ILE A 268 8.22 9.98 11.84
C ILE A 268 8.32 11.18 12.79
N MET A 269 8.43 12.37 12.22
CA MET A 269 8.46 13.63 12.96
C MET A 269 7.02 14.10 13.23
N TYR A 270 6.78 14.73 14.38
CA TYR A 270 5.43 15.16 14.78
C TYR A 270 4.99 16.46 14.11
N ASP A 271 5.89 17.16 13.44
CA ASP A 271 5.62 18.38 12.68
C ASP A 271 5.44 18.12 11.17
N SER A 272 6.16 17.13 10.60
CA SER A 272 6.32 16.94 9.15
C SER A 272 6.14 15.50 8.65
N GLY A 273 5.89 14.54 9.55
CA GLY A 273 5.69 13.14 9.18
C GLY A 273 6.98 12.40 8.89
N ILE A 274 7.01 11.54 7.87
CA ILE A 274 8.18 10.72 7.53
C ILE A 274 9.34 11.61 7.10
N SER A 275 10.48 11.43 7.78
CA SER A 275 11.74 12.09 7.44
C SER A 275 12.40 11.37 6.26
N TYR A 276 12.08 11.80 5.05
CA TYR A 276 12.59 11.18 3.82
C TYR A 276 14.12 11.27 3.72
N GLU A 277 14.67 12.46 3.96
CA GLU A 277 16.12 12.70 3.90
C GLU A 277 16.88 11.92 5.00
N GLY A 278 16.25 11.75 6.17
CA GLY A 278 16.78 10.91 7.24
C GLY A 278 16.81 9.43 6.86
N ASP A 279 15.76 8.93 6.21
CA ASP A 279 15.67 7.57 5.70
C ASP A 279 16.69 7.32 4.57
N LEU A 280 16.80 8.26 3.63
CA LEU A 280 17.79 8.23 2.55
C LEU A 280 19.24 8.22 3.09
N LEU A 281 19.51 9.04 4.09
CA LEU A 281 20.82 9.09 4.75
C LEU A 281 21.18 7.75 5.40
N ASP A 282 20.25 7.17 6.17
CA ASP A 282 20.44 5.87 6.82
C ASP A 282 20.71 4.76 5.79
N LEU A 283 19.96 4.74 4.69
CA LEU A 283 20.17 3.82 3.57
C LEU A 283 21.51 4.06 2.86
N GLY A 284 21.85 5.32 2.60
CA GLY A 284 23.09 5.72 1.95
C GLY A 284 24.31 5.23 2.73
N ILE A 285 24.27 5.34 4.05
CA ILE A 285 25.32 4.82 4.93
C ILE A 285 25.36 3.28 4.88
N ALA A 286 24.20 2.63 5.05
CA ALA A 286 24.11 1.17 5.06
C ALA A 286 24.62 0.53 3.75
N LEU A 287 24.49 1.24 2.62
CA LEU A 287 24.93 0.80 1.29
C LEU A 287 26.30 1.33 0.89
N ASN A 288 27.00 2.04 1.75
CA ASN A 288 28.27 2.71 1.43
C ASN A 288 28.17 3.62 0.20
N VAL A 289 27.06 4.32 0.05
CA VAL A 289 26.85 5.44 -0.90
C VAL A 289 27.28 6.74 -0.21
N VAL A 290 26.82 6.93 1.03
CA VAL A 290 27.25 8.03 1.90
C VAL A 290 28.32 7.51 2.87
N GLN A 291 29.42 8.23 2.96
CA GLN A 291 30.50 7.90 3.88
C GLN A 291 30.28 8.59 5.22
N LYS A 292 30.56 7.87 6.30
CA LYS A 292 30.52 8.40 7.65
C LYS A 292 31.92 8.30 8.29
N SER A 293 32.49 9.44 8.64
CA SER A 293 33.77 9.52 9.33
C SER A 293 33.59 10.29 10.66
N GLY A 294 33.56 9.54 11.77
CA GLY A 294 33.20 10.11 13.07
C GLY A 294 31.80 10.72 13.06
N ALA A 295 31.67 12.02 13.29
CA ALA A 295 30.43 12.77 13.24
C ALA A 295 30.11 13.37 11.84
N TRP A 296 31.03 13.26 10.87
CA TRP A 296 30.90 13.85 9.55
C TRP A 296 30.30 12.87 8.55
N PHE A 297 29.47 13.41 7.65
CA PHE A 297 28.89 12.69 6.53
C PHE A 297 29.35 13.34 5.22
N SER A 298 29.66 12.51 4.21
CA SER A 298 30.07 12.97 2.89
C SER A 298 29.53 12.05 1.77
N TYR A 299 29.35 12.64 0.60
CA TYR A 299 29.03 11.95 -0.64
C TYR A 299 30.03 12.36 -1.70
N GLY A 300 30.87 11.44 -2.16
CA GLY A 300 32.05 11.78 -2.97
C GLY A 300 32.89 12.82 -2.25
N ASP A 301 33.18 13.93 -2.92
CA ASP A 301 33.97 15.06 -2.38
C ASP A 301 33.10 16.08 -1.62
N VAL A 302 31.77 15.92 -1.61
CA VAL A 302 30.85 16.86 -0.99
C VAL A 302 30.67 16.51 0.50
N ARG A 303 30.93 17.46 1.40
CA ARG A 303 30.59 17.34 2.82
C ARG A 303 29.13 17.67 3.03
N LEU A 304 28.34 16.70 3.50
CA LEU A 304 26.90 16.86 3.74
C LEU A 304 26.60 17.55 5.08
N GLY A 305 27.42 17.31 6.11
CA GLY A 305 27.23 17.94 7.41
C GLY A 305 27.90 17.20 8.56
N GLN A 306 27.92 17.86 9.73
CA GLN A 306 28.34 17.26 11.00
C GLN A 306 27.10 16.90 11.81
N GLY A 307 26.93 15.62 12.14
CA GLY A 307 25.76 15.09 12.82
C GLY A 307 24.60 14.80 11.87
N ARG A 308 23.73 13.89 12.32
CA ARG A 308 22.62 13.38 11.49
C ARG A 308 21.60 14.47 11.14
N GLU A 309 21.28 15.33 12.10
CA GLU A 309 20.26 16.38 11.94
C GLU A 309 20.72 17.47 10.94
N ASN A 310 21.94 17.97 11.07
CA ASN A 310 22.48 18.95 10.13
C ASN A 310 22.59 18.37 8.71
N THR A 311 22.94 17.09 8.60
CA THR A 311 23.00 16.41 7.30
C THR A 311 21.61 16.25 6.68
N ARG A 312 20.60 15.92 7.48
CA ARG A 312 19.21 15.83 7.05
C ARG A 312 18.71 17.18 6.53
N GLN A 313 19.00 18.25 7.27
CA GLN A 313 18.62 19.60 6.87
C GLN A 313 19.32 20.03 5.58
N PHE A 314 20.62 19.74 5.45
CA PHE A 314 21.39 20.02 4.24
C PHE A 314 20.80 19.30 3.03
N LEU A 315 20.44 18.01 3.15
CA LEU A 315 19.80 17.25 2.06
C LEU A 315 18.43 17.83 1.69
N LYS A 316 17.64 18.31 2.66
CA LYS A 316 16.37 18.96 2.40
C LYS A 316 16.50 20.26 1.60
N GLU A 317 17.58 21.00 1.82
CA GLU A 317 17.89 22.26 1.12
C GLU A 317 18.54 22.03 -0.26
N ASN A 318 19.09 20.82 -0.51
CA ASN A 318 19.80 20.46 -1.74
C ASN A 318 19.11 19.31 -2.46
N ALA A 319 17.97 19.60 -3.09
CA ALA A 319 17.10 18.59 -3.71
C ALA A 319 17.79 17.81 -4.84
N ASP A 320 18.64 18.47 -5.67
CA ASP A 320 19.36 17.82 -6.78
C ASP A 320 20.34 16.78 -6.26
N LEU A 321 21.11 17.11 -5.21
CA LEU A 321 22.04 16.18 -4.58
C LEU A 321 21.30 15.03 -3.88
N THR A 322 20.15 15.30 -3.30
CA THR A 322 19.28 14.29 -2.68
C THR A 322 18.79 13.31 -3.72
N ALA A 323 18.38 13.79 -4.90
CA ALA A 323 17.96 12.94 -6.02
C ALA A 323 19.13 12.09 -6.56
N GLU A 324 20.34 12.64 -6.63
CA GLU A 324 21.53 11.91 -7.05
C GLU A 324 21.87 10.78 -6.07
N ILE A 325 21.85 11.05 -4.77
CA ILE A 325 22.07 10.04 -3.73
C ILE A 325 20.97 8.96 -3.79
N GLU A 326 19.71 9.33 -4.00
CA GLU A 326 18.62 8.38 -4.17
C GLU A 326 18.87 7.45 -5.37
N GLN A 327 19.24 8.00 -6.52
CA GLN A 327 19.56 7.20 -7.70
C GLN A 327 20.72 6.22 -7.45
N ALA A 328 21.77 6.67 -6.76
CA ALA A 328 22.92 5.82 -6.40
C ALA A 328 22.48 4.69 -5.43
N VAL A 329 21.61 4.97 -4.47
CA VAL A 329 21.03 3.97 -3.56
C VAL A 329 20.18 2.96 -4.33
N ARG A 330 19.31 3.42 -5.23
CA ARG A 330 18.47 2.56 -6.09
C ARG A 330 19.31 1.67 -6.99
N ALA A 331 20.32 2.21 -7.64
CA ALA A 331 21.24 1.47 -8.50
C ALA A 331 21.97 0.35 -7.73
N LYS A 332 22.45 0.64 -6.50
CA LYS A 332 23.08 -0.38 -5.65
C LYS A 332 22.12 -1.50 -5.22
N LYS A 333 20.83 -1.22 -5.20
CA LYS A 333 19.77 -2.21 -4.93
C LYS A 333 19.26 -2.90 -6.19
N GLY A 334 19.78 -2.57 -7.38
CA GLY A 334 19.31 -3.13 -8.65
C GLY A 334 17.88 -2.69 -9.02
N LEU A 335 17.44 -1.53 -8.52
CA LEU A 335 16.11 -0.99 -8.79
C LEU A 335 16.17 -0.06 -10.00
N VAL A 336 15.11 -0.08 -10.82
CA VAL A 336 14.98 0.80 -11.99
C VAL A 336 14.90 2.27 -11.53
N PRO A 337 15.52 3.25 -12.26
CA PRO A 337 15.39 4.66 -11.96
C PRO A 337 13.93 5.14 -11.93
N VAL A 338 13.65 6.13 -11.08
CA VAL A 338 12.31 6.75 -10.93
C VAL A 338 12.04 7.67 -12.14
N GLY A 339 12.03 7.15 -13.32
CA GLY A 339 11.75 7.93 -14.54
C GLY A 339 10.88 7.19 -15.53
N ASP A 340 10.95 5.85 -15.51
CA ASP A 340 10.49 5.02 -16.62
C ASP A 340 9.28 4.12 -16.31
N ALA A 341 8.58 4.31 -15.19
CA ALA A 341 7.56 3.36 -14.75
C ALA A 341 6.12 3.90 -14.79
N VAL A 342 5.76 4.71 -15.79
CA VAL A 342 4.34 4.93 -16.13
C VAL A 342 4.21 4.86 -17.66
N PRO A 343 3.68 3.78 -18.24
CA PRO A 343 3.16 3.84 -19.58
C PRO A 343 1.99 4.83 -19.59
N ALA A 344 2.12 5.90 -20.34
CA ALA A 344 1.06 6.90 -20.58
C ALA A 344 -0.17 6.34 -21.34
N ASP A 345 -0.29 5.01 -21.45
CA ASP A 345 -1.32 4.33 -22.24
C ASP A 345 -2.54 3.84 -21.41
N ALA A 346 -2.68 4.25 -20.15
CA ALA A 346 -3.87 3.96 -19.33
C ALA A 346 -4.83 5.17 -19.25
N ALA A 347 -4.77 6.10 -20.18
CA ALA A 347 -5.85 7.08 -20.33
C ALA A 347 -7.02 6.39 -21.06
N PRO A 348 -8.26 6.44 -20.52
CA PRO A 348 -9.43 5.89 -21.21
C PRO A 348 -9.61 6.63 -22.54
N LYS A 349 -9.61 5.88 -23.65
CA LYS A 349 -9.90 6.39 -25.00
C LYS A 349 -11.36 6.83 -25.20
N ASP A 350 -12.16 6.85 -24.15
CA ASP A 350 -13.62 7.01 -24.23
C ASP A 350 -14.15 8.40 -23.83
N ALA A 351 -13.28 9.40 -23.63
CA ALA A 351 -13.75 10.78 -23.40
C ALA A 351 -14.34 11.46 -24.67
N LYS A 352 -14.05 10.92 -25.86
CA LYS A 352 -14.61 11.46 -27.12
C LYS A 352 -15.94 10.85 -27.54
N ASP A 353 -16.30 9.69 -27.01
CA ASP A 353 -17.59 9.06 -27.33
C ASP A 353 -18.72 9.50 -26.40
N ALA A 354 -18.41 9.97 -25.20
CA ALA A 354 -19.40 10.58 -24.29
C ALA A 354 -19.91 11.95 -24.79
N GLU A 355 -19.07 12.72 -25.48
CA GLU A 355 -19.47 14.02 -26.06
C GLU A 355 -20.35 13.87 -27.30
N LYS A 356 -20.17 12.77 -28.06
CA LYS A 356 -21.03 12.44 -29.21
C LYS A 356 -22.40 11.92 -28.80
N ALA A 357 -22.50 11.16 -27.72
CA ALA A 357 -23.77 10.66 -27.18
C ALA A 357 -24.64 11.78 -26.58
N ALA A 358 -24.02 12.78 -25.95
CA ALA A 358 -24.73 13.95 -25.41
C ALA A 358 -25.24 14.92 -26.49
N ALA A 359 -24.63 14.93 -27.68
CA ALA A 359 -25.05 15.78 -28.81
C ALA A 359 -26.23 15.16 -29.61
N THR A 360 -26.44 13.84 -29.52
CA THR A 360 -27.51 13.13 -30.24
C THR A 360 -28.82 13.05 -29.45
N ALA A 361 -28.80 13.32 -28.13
CA ALA A 361 -29.98 13.32 -27.26
C ALA A 361 -30.69 14.70 -27.16
N LYS A 362 -30.25 15.69 -27.94
CA LYS A 362 -30.85 17.05 -28.01
C LYS A 362 -31.41 17.40 -29.43
N LYS A 363 -31.80 16.38 -30.20
CA LYS A 363 -32.59 16.60 -31.41
C LYS A 363 -33.90 15.88 -31.36
#